data_d25ed5f0256be99b08a96e1e121c689f
#
_entry.id   d25ed5f0256be99b08a96e1e121c689f
#
_cell.length_a   1.000
_cell.length_b   1.000
_cell.length_c   1.000
_cell.angle_alpha   90.00
_cell.angle_beta   90.00
_cell.angle_gamma   90.00
#
_symmetry.space_group_name_H-M   'P 1'
#
loop_
_entity.id
_entity.type
_entity.pdbx_description
1 polymer ?
#
loop_
_entity_poly.entity_id
_entity_poly.type
_entity_poly.pdbx_seq_one_letter_code
_entity_poly.pdbx_strand_id
1 'polypeptide(L)'
;MKLVIIGATGHVGSRVMTQALATGHAVTTITPHPETVRRRKRLKVVRGSTSDPGAIAHAARGADVVVVSLTGKTRDGTLMQARLPSIIRGLKRAGSPRLVLVSAFGAGDTIDKAPWYMRLVYRYVLGRIMHDKTASDNILMASGIPWTIIYPVNLKSSVATGTTVSL
;
A
#
# COMPACT_ATOMS: atom_id res chain seq x y z
N MET A 1 11.68 -11.23 -9.43
CA MET A 1 10.55 -11.38 -8.50
C MET A 1 9.23 -11.08 -9.21
N LYS A 2 8.14 -11.66 -8.73
CA LYS A 2 6.77 -11.36 -9.15
C LYS A 2 6.12 -10.48 -8.09
N LEU A 3 5.82 -9.25 -8.44
CA LEU A 3 5.26 -8.25 -7.53
C LEU A 3 3.80 -7.99 -7.89
N VAL A 4 2.95 -7.86 -6.88
CA VAL A 4 1.60 -7.29 -7.06
C VAL A 4 1.58 -5.91 -6.44
N ILE A 5 1.07 -4.92 -7.17
CA ILE A 5 0.97 -3.54 -6.67
C ILE A 5 -0.49 -3.13 -6.67
N ILE A 6 -1.04 -2.97 -5.48
CA ILE A 6 -2.39 -2.45 -5.24
C ILE A 6 -2.28 -0.94 -5.02
N GLY A 7 -2.94 -0.16 -5.88
CA GLY A 7 -2.80 1.29 -5.92
C GLY A 7 -1.73 1.79 -6.90
N ALA A 8 -1.45 1.03 -7.97
CA ALA A 8 -0.43 1.34 -8.97
C ALA A 8 -0.69 2.64 -9.76
N THR A 9 -1.91 3.19 -9.74
CA THR A 9 -2.26 4.48 -10.36
C THR A 9 -2.03 5.67 -9.42
N GLY A 10 -1.79 5.40 -8.13
CA GLY A 10 -1.49 6.44 -7.14
C GLY A 10 -0.06 6.94 -7.24
N HIS A 11 0.23 8.05 -6.53
CA HIS A 11 1.54 8.73 -6.58
C HIS A 11 2.71 7.82 -6.21
N VAL A 12 2.62 7.06 -5.13
CA VAL A 12 3.66 6.12 -4.69
C VAL A 12 3.65 4.85 -5.53
N GLY A 13 2.47 4.22 -5.69
CA GLY A 13 2.34 2.95 -6.40
C GLY A 13 2.81 3.01 -7.84
N SER A 14 2.59 4.13 -8.55
CA SER A 14 3.08 4.30 -9.93
C SER A 14 4.61 4.37 -10.02
N ARG A 15 5.27 4.95 -9.02
CA ARG A 15 6.73 5.00 -8.95
C ARG A 15 7.31 3.63 -8.61
N VAL A 16 6.73 2.94 -7.62
CA VAL A 16 7.12 1.56 -7.29
C VAL A 16 6.96 0.65 -8.52
N MET A 17 5.83 0.74 -9.24
CA MET A 17 5.61 -0.01 -10.47
C MET A 17 6.68 0.29 -11.52
N THR A 18 6.99 1.56 -11.74
CA THR A 18 7.96 1.98 -12.76
C THR A 18 9.36 1.47 -12.41
N GLN A 19 9.80 1.59 -11.17
CA GLN A 19 11.09 1.10 -10.71
C GLN A 19 11.18 -0.42 -10.78
N ALA A 20 10.14 -1.14 -10.33
CA ALA A 20 10.10 -2.59 -10.37
C ALA A 20 10.19 -3.13 -11.81
N LEU A 21 9.52 -2.50 -12.78
CA LEU A 21 9.62 -2.87 -14.18
C LEU A 21 11.00 -2.56 -14.76
N ALA A 22 11.59 -1.41 -14.40
CA ALA A 22 12.93 -1.01 -14.85
C ALA A 22 14.03 -1.96 -14.35
N THR A 23 13.87 -2.51 -13.14
CA THR A 23 14.77 -3.51 -12.55
C THR A 23 14.45 -4.95 -12.98
N GLY A 24 13.56 -5.13 -13.95
CA GLY A 24 13.30 -6.42 -14.60
C GLY A 24 12.32 -7.32 -13.87
N HIS A 25 11.62 -6.82 -12.84
CA HIS A 25 10.59 -7.60 -12.14
C HIS A 25 9.32 -7.75 -12.98
N ALA A 26 8.58 -8.85 -12.76
CA ALA A 26 7.24 -9.00 -13.29
C ALA A 26 6.25 -8.33 -12.33
N VAL A 27 5.40 -7.44 -12.85
CA VAL A 27 4.45 -6.69 -12.05
C VAL A 27 3.03 -7.05 -12.45
N THR A 28 2.17 -7.30 -11.45
CA THR A 28 0.71 -7.39 -11.64
C THR A 28 0.07 -6.24 -10.86
N THR A 29 -0.91 -5.58 -11.45
CA THR A 29 -1.76 -4.60 -10.73
C THR A 29 -3.22 -4.97 -10.86
N ILE A 30 -4.02 -4.61 -9.87
CA ILE A 30 -5.47 -4.77 -9.86
C ILE A 30 -6.13 -3.39 -9.84
N THR A 31 -7.09 -3.17 -10.74
CA THR A 31 -7.85 -1.92 -10.84
C THR A 31 -9.22 -2.19 -11.45
N PRO A 32 -10.28 -1.47 -11.03
CA PRO A 32 -11.57 -1.51 -11.73
C PRO A 32 -11.49 -0.88 -13.14
N HIS A 33 -10.48 -0.05 -13.40
CA HIS A 33 -10.28 0.72 -14.62
C HIS A 33 -8.96 0.36 -15.32
N PRO A 34 -8.83 -0.84 -15.92
CA PRO A 34 -7.58 -1.29 -16.56
C PRO A 34 -7.13 -0.39 -17.72
N GLU A 35 -8.04 0.33 -18.35
CA GLU A 35 -7.81 1.30 -19.42
C GLU A 35 -6.96 2.50 -18.96
N THR A 36 -6.95 2.83 -17.68
CA THR A 36 -6.13 3.91 -17.11
C THR A 36 -4.67 3.54 -16.92
N VAL A 37 -4.34 2.25 -17.04
CA VAL A 37 -2.98 1.76 -16.86
C VAL A 37 -2.32 1.53 -18.21
N ARG A 38 -1.28 2.31 -18.52
CA ARG A 38 -0.52 2.16 -19.76
C ARG A 38 0.12 0.77 -19.84
N ARG A 39 -0.07 0.08 -20.96
CA ARG A 39 0.56 -1.22 -21.22
C ARG A 39 2.08 -1.10 -21.23
N ARG A 40 2.77 -2.02 -20.55
CA ARG A 40 4.24 -2.09 -20.47
C ARG A 40 4.68 -3.56 -20.53
N LYS A 41 5.89 -3.81 -20.99
CA LYS A 41 6.51 -5.14 -20.93
C LYS A 41 6.56 -5.62 -19.47
N ARG A 42 6.24 -6.89 -19.22
CA ARG A 42 6.20 -7.52 -17.89
C ARG A 42 5.15 -6.93 -16.91
N LEU A 43 4.21 -6.13 -17.40
CA LEU A 43 3.08 -5.62 -16.62
C LEU A 43 1.80 -6.37 -17.01
N LYS A 44 1.20 -7.04 -16.03
CA LYS A 44 -0.15 -7.62 -16.13
C LYS A 44 -1.13 -6.72 -15.40
N VAL A 45 -2.23 -6.38 -16.04
CA VAL A 45 -3.32 -5.60 -15.43
C VAL A 45 -4.53 -6.51 -15.27
N VAL A 46 -5.00 -6.68 -14.04
CA VAL A 46 -6.18 -7.47 -13.70
C VAL A 46 -7.33 -6.51 -13.42
N ARG A 47 -8.46 -6.72 -14.12
CA ARG A 47 -9.69 -6.01 -13.79
C ARG A 47 -10.27 -6.57 -12.49
N GLY A 48 -10.49 -5.71 -11.51
CA GLY A 48 -11.07 -6.12 -10.23
C GLY A 48 -11.07 -5.01 -9.20
N SER A 49 -11.80 -5.21 -8.13
CA SER A 49 -11.88 -4.30 -6.99
C SER A 49 -11.04 -4.81 -5.82
N THR A 50 -10.47 -3.89 -5.06
CA THR A 50 -9.80 -4.19 -3.78
C THR A 50 -10.77 -4.60 -2.67
N SER A 51 -12.09 -4.53 -2.93
CA SER A 51 -13.13 -5.10 -2.06
C SER A 51 -13.42 -6.57 -2.34
N ASP A 52 -12.92 -7.12 -3.45
CA ASP A 52 -13.17 -8.51 -3.87
C ASP A 52 -11.96 -9.39 -3.56
N PRO A 53 -12.05 -10.23 -2.50
CA PRO A 53 -10.97 -11.17 -2.17
C PRO A 53 -10.66 -12.17 -3.27
N GLY A 54 -11.63 -12.51 -4.12
CA GLY A 54 -11.43 -13.43 -5.25
C GLY A 54 -10.54 -12.82 -6.32
N ALA A 55 -10.82 -11.58 -6.72
CA ALA A 55 -10.01 -10.83 -7.68
C ALA A 55 -8.58 -10.60 -7.14
N ILE A 56 -8.45 -10.30 -5.84
CA ILE A 56 -7.15 -10.15 -5.19
C ILE A 56 -6.38 -11.47 -5.19
N ALA A 57 -7.03 -12.59 -4.83
CA ALA A 57 -6.41 -13.90 -4.84
C ALA A 57 -5.93 -14.29 -6.25
N HIS A 58 -6.72 -14.01 -7.28
CA HIS A 58 -6.33 -14.24 -8.67
C HIS A 58 -5.10 -13.40 -9.05
N ALA A 59 -5.08 -12.11 -8.69
CA ALA A 59 -3.96 -11.22 -9.00
C ALA A 59 -2.67 -11.60 -8.24
N ALA A 60 -2.80 -12.08 -7.00
CA ALA A 60 -1.68 -12.39 -6.12
C ALA A 60 -1.16 -13.83 -6.22
N ARG A 61 -1.78 -14.67 -7.05
CA ARG A 61 -1.35 -16.07 -7.19
C ARG A 61 0.08 -16.19 -7.69
N GLY A 62 0.92 -16.85 -6.88
CA GLY A 62 2.33 -17.03 -7.17
C GLY A 62 3.16 -15.74 -7.12
N ALA A 63 2.66 -14.71 -6.46
CA ALA A 63 3.42 -13.50 -6.17
C ALA A 63 4.39 -13.73 -5.00
N ASP A 64 5.57 -13.13 -5.09
CA ASP A 64 6.55 -13.13 -4.01
C ASP A 64 6.19 -12.06 -2.96
N VAL A 65 5.77 -10.89 -3.43
CA VAL A 65 5.45 -9.73 -2.58
C VAL A 65 4.26 -8.97 -3.13
N VAL A 66 3.41 -8.48 -2.24
CA VAL A 66 2.29 -7.60 -2.55
C VAL A 66 2.50 -6.24 -1.87
N VAL A 67 2.60 -5.18 -2.66
CA VAL A 67 2.72 -3.81 -2.18
C VAL A 67 1.35 -3.15 -2.20
N VAL A 68 0.93 -2.61 -1.07
CA VAL A 68 -0.33 -1.86 -0.94
C VAL A 68 -0.03 -0.40 -0.66
N SER A 69 -0.41 0.46 -1.60
CA SER A 69 -0.28 1.91 -1.50
C SER A 69 -1.57 2.58 -1.97
N LEU A 70 -2.60 2.43 -1.15
CA LEU A 70 -3.90 3.05 -1.42
C LEU A 70 -3.98 4.40 -0.71
N THR A 71 -4.31 5.40 -1.50
CA THR A 71 -4.66 6.74 -1.04
C THR A 71 -5.92 7.18 -1.76
N GLY A 72 -6.84 7.79 -1.05
CA GLY A 72 -8.08 8.25 -1.64
C GLY A 72 -8.94 8.96 -0.60
N LYS A 73 -9.88 9.77 -1.10
CA LYS A 73 -10.90 10.40 -0.26
C LYS A 73 -12.12 9.49 -0.26
N THR A 74 -12.41 8.85 0.86
CA THR A 74 -13.75 8.34 1.16
C THR A 74 -14.51 9.40 1.95
N ARG A 75 -15.85 9.37 1.91
CA ARG A 75 -16.68 10.33 2.66
C ARG A 75 -16.33 10.36 4.16
N ASP A 76 -15.99 9.21 4.70
CA ASP A 76 -15.68 8.96 6.11
C ASP A 76 -14.19 8.90 6.44
N GLY A 77 -13.31 8.91 5.41
CA GLY A 77 -11.86 8.81 5.58
C GLY A 77 -11.34 7.43 5.97
N THR A 78 -12.15 6.37 5.83
CA THR A 78 -11.84 5.01 6.29
C THR A 78 -11.44 4.04 5.16
N LEU A 79 -10.80 4.53 4.11
CA LEU A 79 -10.51 3.74 2.90
C LEU A 79 -9.72 2.46 3.23
N MET A 80 -8.65 2.57 4.00
CA MET A 80 -7.78 1.43 4.30
C MET A 80 -8.44 0.44 5.22
N GLN A 81 -9.14 0.89 6.27
CA GLN A 81 -9.91 0.02 7.16
C GLN A 81 -10.95 -0.79 6.38
N ALA A 82 -11.62 -0.17 5.41
CA ALA A 82 -12.64 -0.84 4.59
C ALA A 82 -12.04 -1.85 3.60
N ARG A 83 -10.84 -1.62 3.07
CA ARG A 83 -10.26 -2.44 1.99
C ARG A 83 -9.30 -3.52 2.49
N LEU A 84 -8.53 -3.23 3.53
CA LEU A 84 -7.46 -4.10 4.01
C LEU A 84 -7.94 -5.50 4.44
N PRO A 85 -9.10 -5.67 5.11
CA PRO A 85 -9.61 -7.00 5.42
C PRO A 85 -9.88 -7.88 4.19
N SER A 86 -10.38 -7.27 3.11
CA SER A 86 -10.61 -7.98 1.84
C SER A 86 -9.29 -8.33 1.15
N ILE A 87 -8.30 -7.44 1.21
CA ILE A 87 -6.95 -7.68 0.71
C ILE A 87 -6.32 -8.86 1.46
N ILE A 88 -6.32 -8.84 2.78
CA ILE A 88 -5.77 -9.93 3.62
C ILE A 88 -6.45 -11.27 3.31
N ARG A 89 -7.79 -11.30 3.21
CA ARG A 89 -8.52 -12.52 2.83
C ARG A 89 -8.10 -13.05 1.46
N GLY A 90 -7.92 -12.15 0.49
CA GLY A 90 -7.44 -12.52 -0.84
C GLY A 90 -6.02 -13.08 -0.83
N LEU A 91 -5.12 -12.47 -0.06
CA LEU A 91 -3.74 -12.93 0.07
C LEU A 91 -3.65 -14.29 0.77
N LYS A 92 -4.46 -14.55 1.80
CA LYS A 92 -4.55 -15.88 2.44
C LYS A 92 -4.95 -16.96 1.42
N ARG A 93 -5.91 -16.67 0.53
CA ARG A 93 -6.31 -17.58 -0.56
C ARG A 93 -5.23 -17.74 -1.63
N ALA A 94 -4.33 -16.79 -1.78
CA ALA A 94 -3.23 -16.81 -2.73
C ALA A 94 -1.95 -17.51 -2.22
N GLY A 95 -1.94 -18.01 -0.99
CA GLY A 95 -0.78 -18.65 -0.36
C GLY A 95 0.02 -17.72 0.55
N SER A 96 -0.59 -16.62 1.01
CA SER A 96 -0.01 -15.66 1.98
C SER A 96 1.34 -15.07 1.55
N PRO A 97 1.46 -14.47 0.35
CA PRO A 97 2.66 -13.73 0.01
C PRO A 97 2.90 -12.59 1.01
N ARG A 98 4.16 -12.15 1.15
CA ARG A 98 4.48 -11.03 2.04
C ARG A 98 3.74 -9.76 1.58
N LEU A 99 3.05 -9.11 2.52
CA LEU A 99 2.41 -7.82 2.28
C LEU A 99 3.31 -6.68 2.77
N VAL A 100 3.58 -5.73 1.88
CA VAL A 100 4.24 -4.46 2.20
C VAL A 100 3.19 -3.36 2.17
N LEU A 101 2.86 -2.80 3.32
CA LEU A 101 1.90 -1.71 3.45
C LEU A 101 2.61 -0.36 3.52
N VAL A 102 2.26 0.56 2.62
CA VAL A 102 2.70 1.95 2.73
C VAL A 102 1.71 2.72 3.59
N SER A 103 2.08 2.91 4.85
CA SER A 103 1.34 3.70 5.83
C SER A 103 1.75 5.19 5.77
N ALA A 104 1.78 5.91 6.88
CA ALA A 104 2.27 7.28 6.96
C ALA A 104 2.93 7.50 8.32
N PHE A 105 4.02 8.27 8.36
CA PHE A 105 4.61 8.69 9.63
C PHE A 105 3.59 9.54 10.40
N GLY A 106 3.46 9.27 11.70
CA GLY A 106 2.41 9.82 12.56
C GLY A 106 1.22 8.89 12.77
N ALA A 107 1.18 7.72 12.08
CA ALA A 107 0.24 6.64 12.39
C ALA A 107 0.85 5.70 13.45
N GLY A 108 -0.02 5.07 14.25
CA GLY A 108 0.41 4.18 15.34
C GLY A 108 1.36 4.86 16.31
N ASP A 109 2.34 4.11 16.80
CA ASP A 109 3.32 4.57 17.78
C ASP A 109 4.34 5.58 17.22
N THR A 110 4.33 5.81 15.89
CA THR A 110 5.26 6.76 15.26
C THR A 110 4.93 8.21 15.61
N ILE A 111 3.71 8.50 16.07
CA ILE A 111 3.30 9.85 16.52
C ILE A 111 4.12 10.33 17.72
N ASP A 112 4.52 9.43 18.60
CA ASP A 112 5.29 9.75 19.79
C ASP A 112 6.72 10.21 19.48
N LYS A 113 7.21 9.82 18.29
CA LYS A 113 8.52 10.24 17.76
C LYS A 113 8.46 11.58 17.02
N ALA A 114 7.26 12.14 16.82
CA ALA A 114 7.08 13.42 16.15
C ALA A 114 7.29 14.60 17.12
N PRO A 115 7.87 15.74 16.66
CA PRO A 115 7.93 16.97 17.44
C PRO A 115 6.52 17.41 17.90
N TRP A 116 6.43 18.04 19.07
CA TRP A 116 5.15 18.41 19.70
C TRP A 116 4.20 19.21 18.79
N TYR A 117 4.74 20.15 17.99
CA TYR A 117 3.96 20.95 17.06
C TYR A 117 3.39 20.10 15.91
N MET A 118 4.13 19.09 15.44
CA MET A 118 3.64 18.15 14.43
C MET A 118 2.52 17.25 14.97
N ARG A 119 2.57 16.89 16.27
CA ARG A 119 1.48 16.15 16.92
C ARG A 119 0.17 16.92 16.89
N LEU A 120 0.21 18.26 17.07
CA LEU A 120 -0.96 19.11 16.93
C LEU A 120 -1.51 19.11 15.49
N VAL A 121 -0.63 19.23 14.50
CA VAL A 121 -1.03 19.14 13.07
C VAL A 121 -1.67 17.79 12.77
N TYR A 122 -1.05 16.70 13.20
CA TYR A 122 -1.61 15.36 13.01
C TYR A 122 -2.98 15.20 13.68
N ARG A 123 -3.14 15.72 14.91
CA ARG A 123 -4.39 15.62 15.68
C ARG A 123 -5.53 16.43 15.06
N TYR A 124 -5.28 17.68 14.67
CA TYR A 124 -6.33 18.61 14.27
C TYR A 124 -6.56 18.67 12.75
N VAL A 125 -5.53 18.46 11.94
CA VAL A 125 -5.62 18.59 10.47
C VAL A 125 -5.73 17.22 9.79
N LEU A 126 -4.96 16.23 10.23
CA LEU A 126 -4.86 14.90 9.59
C LEU A 126 -5.49 13.78 10.42
N GLY A 127 -6.19 14.09 11.51
CA GLY A 127 -6.66 13.12 12.51
C GLY A 127 -7.43 11.93 11.90
N ARG A 128 -8.34 12.17 10.97
CA ARG A 128 -9.11 11.10 10.30
C ARG A 128 -8.21 10.17 9.47
N ILE A 129 -7.25 10.75 8.74
CA ILE A 129 -6.31 9.97 7.91
C ILE A 129 -5.38 9.15 8.79
N MET A 130 -4.87 9.76 9.86
CA MET A 130 -4.00 9.06 10.82
C MET A 130 -4.74 7.94 11.54
N HIS A 131 -6.00 8.17 11.93
CA HIS A 131 -6.85 7.14 12.53
C HIS A 131 -7.08 5.96 11.57
N ASP A 132 -7.40 6.21 10.31
CA ASP A 132 -7.56 5.16 9.28
C ASP A 132 -6.26 4.35 9.10
N LYS A 133 -5.12 5.02 9.08
CA LYS A 133 -3.80 4.39 8.97
C LYS A 133 -3.47 3.54 10.19
N THR A 134 -3.61 4.09 11.40
CA THR A 134 -3.37 3.36 12.65
C THR A 134 -4.27 2.11 12.78
N ALA A 135 -5.55 2.25 12.48
CA ALA A 135 -6.46 1.11 12.53
C ALA A 135 -6.12 0.05 11.47
N SER A 136 -5.71 0.47 10.26
CA SER A 136 -5.25 -0.47 9.24
C SER A 136 -3.95 -1.17 9.62
N ASP A 137 -3.01 -0.48 10.26
CA ASP A 137 -1.77 -1.07 10.74
C ASP A 137 -2.08 -2.18 11.78
N ASN A 138 -2.99 -1.91 12.73
CA ASN A 138 -3.43 -2.90 13.73
C ASN A 138 -4.12 -4.11 13.08
N ILE A 139 -4.98 -3.90 12.08
CA ILE A 139 -5.62 -4.98 11.32
C ILE A 139 -4.54 -5.85 10.64
N LEU A 140 -3.51 -5.25 10.07
CA LEU A 140 -2.43 -5.99 9.42
C LEU A 140 -1.59 -6.77 10.43
N MET A 141 -1.20 -6.15 11.54
CA MET A 141 -0.42 -6.80 12.59
C MET A 141 -1.13 -8.04 13.15
N ALA A 142 -2.45 -7.98 13.33
CA ALA A 142 -3.28 -9.09 13.79
C ALA A 142 -3.62 -10.11 12.70
N SER A 143 -3.18 -9.92 11.46
CA SER A 143 -3.66 -10.69 10.31
C SER A 143 -3.13 -12.13 10.20
N GLY A 144 -1.96 -12.40 10.80
CA GLY A 144 -1.28 -13.71 10.69
C GLY A 144 -0.63 -14.00 9.33
N ILE A 145 -0.52 -13.03 8.43
CA ILE A 145 0.29 -13.16 7.21
C ILE A 145 1.65 -12.47 7.39
N PRO A 146 2.69 -12.81 6.62
CA PRO A 146 3.95 -12.07 6.66
C PRO A 146 3.75 -10.62 6.19
N TRP A 147 4.17 -9.65 6.97
CA TRP A 147 3.99 -8.24 6.64
C TRP A 147 5.23 -7.39 6.90
N THR A 148 5.21 -6.21 6.31
CA THR A 148 6.14 -5.09 6.56
C THR A 148 5.35 -3.81 6.41
N ILE A 149 5.46 -2.87 7.36
CA ILE A 149 4.84 -1.55 7.28
C ILE A 149 5.94 -0.51 7.05
N ILE A 150 5.74 0.35 6.06
CA ILE A 150 6.67 1.44 5.75
C ILE A 150 5.98 2.75 6.14
N TYR A 151 6.65 3.56 6.95
CA TYR A 151 6.19 4.88 7.41
C TYR A 151 6.99 5.99 6.73
N PRO A 152 6.63 6.42 5.53
CA PRO A 152 7.34 7.51 4.87
C PRO A 152 7.08 8.83 5.59
N VAL A 153 8.14 9.59 5.87
CA VAL A 153 8.05 10.89 6.57
C VAL A 153 7.60 11.97 5.61
N ASN A 154 8.28 12.14 4.48
CA ASN A 154 7.96 13.14 3.48
C ASN A 154 8.42 12.63 2.10
N LEU A 155 7.45 12.38 1.23
CA LEU A 155 7.71 11.88 -0.12
C LEU A 155 7.94 13.08 -1.05
N LYS A 156 9.20 13.39 -1.33
CA LYS A 156 9.61 14.43 -2.29
C LYS A 156 9.88 13.83 -3.67
N SER A 157 9.62 14.61 -4.70
CA SER A 157 9.98 14.28 -6.09
C SER A 157 11.42 14.77 -6.38
N SER A 158 12.41 14.26 -5.66
CA SER A 158 13.82 14.55 -5.88
C SER A 158 14.58 13.32 -6.37
N VAL A 159 15.80 13.51 -6.82
CA VAL A 159 16.73 12.41 -7.12
C VAL A 159 16.92 11.58 -5.84
N ALA A 160 16.91 10.25 -5.97
CA ALA A 160 17.11 9.35 -4.84
C ALA A 160 18.52 9.53 -4.27
N THR A 161 18.63 9.79 -2.98
CA THR A 161 19.92 9.93 -2.27
C THR A 161 20.48 8.58 -1.80
N GLY A 162 19.69 7.51 -1.91
CA GLY A 162 20.08 6.17 -1.46
C GLY A 162 20.09 5.97 0.06
N THR A 163 19.74 7.01 0.83
CA THR A 163 19.75 6.94 2.30
C THR A 163 18.39 6.57 2.84
N THR A 164 18.30 5.48 3.59
CA THR A 164 17.14 5.05 4.35
C THR A 164 17.50 5.02 5.83
N VAL A 165 16.65 5.57 6.68
CA VAL A 165 16.77 5.46 8.13
C VAL A 165 15.75 4.42 8.60
N SER A 166 16.22 3.34 9.22
CA SER A 166 15.36 2.37 9.92
C SER A 166 15.25 2.79 11.39
N LEU A 167 14.05 2.77 11.93
CA LEU A 167 13.75 3.06 13.33
C LEU A 167 13.41 1.76 14.06
#